data_9f5907f3a690abd581323d108c4f12da
#
_entry.id   9f5907f3a690abd581323d108c4f12da
#
_cell.length_a   1.000
_cell.length_b   1.000
_cell.length_c   1.000
_cell.angle_alpha   90.00
_cell.angle_beta   90.00
_cell.angle_gamma   90.00
#
_symmetry.space_group_name_H-M   'P 1'
#
loop_
_entity.id
_entity.type
_entity.pdbx_description
1 polymer ?
#
loop_
_entity_poly.entity_id
_entity_poly.type
_entity_poly.pdbx_seq_one_letter_code
_entity_poly.pdbx_strand_id
1 'polypeptide(L)'
;MGIRNACKAIIIDDDKILLNKNQNSIGDMCYGLPNGAIYYDLPGGGQNQYETLEDAVVRECIEESGYTVYVERLVAIFEEISLNEAIRVAYEQYAHKVHFVFMCKLTDAPMKALAEKDLDMLQSEWVTLADIDNIPLYPVVLKRNLKRLLATEVPLYLGAEIIE
;
A
#
# COMPACT_ATOMS: atom_id res chain seq x y z
N MET A 1 19.33 -9.07 -7.81
CA MET A 1 18.92 -7.66 -7.61
C MET A 1 17.86 -7.34 -8.63
N GLY A 2 16.68 -6.94 -8.24
CA GLY A 2 15.58 -6.66 -9.15
C GLY A 2 14.64 -5.59 -8.62
N ILE A 3 13.92 -4.92 -9.52
CA ILE A 3 12.82 -4.03 -9.18
C ILE A 3 11.71 -4.88 -8.55
N ARG A 4 11.20 -4.47 -7.38
CA ARG A 4 10.14 -5.17 -6.67
C ARG A 4 8.76 -4.73 -7.18
N ASN A 5 7.96 -5.66 -7.64
CA ASN A 5 6.55 -5.41 -7.85
C ASN A 5 5.82 -5.39 -6.49
N ALA A 6 5.03 -4.36 -6.26
CA ALA A 6 4.18 -4.22 -5.09
C ALA A 6 2.73 -4.02 -5.53
N CYS A 7 1.81 -4.84 -5.00
CA CYS A 7 0.39 -4.80 -5.32
C CYS A 7 -0.35 -4.16 -4.15
N LYS A 8 -1.12 -3.11 -4.40
CA LYS A 8 -1.85 -2.35 -3.39
C LYS A 8 -3.34 -2.30 -3.70
N ALA A 9 -4.18 -2.37 -2.68
CA ALA A 9 -5.64 -2.36 -2.80
C ALA A 9 -6.25 -1.05 -2.29
N ILE A 10 -7.07 -0.42 -3.10
CA ILE A 10 -8.06 0.57 -2.65
C ILE A 10 -9.35 -0.20 -2.40
N ILE A 11 -9.79 -0.22 -1.14
CA ILE A 11 -11.01 -0.90 -0.70
C ILE A 11 -11.88 0.15 -0.03
N ILE A 12 -13.06 0.40 -0.62
CA ILE A 12 -14.02 1.38 -0.12
C ILE A 12 -15.28 0.66 0.35
N ASP A 13 -15.73 1.03 1.54
CA ASP A 13 -17.01 0.63 2.10
C ASP A 13 -17.75 1.89 2.59
N ASP A 14 -18.85 2.21 1.96
CA ASP A 14 -19.57 3.48 2.11
C ASP A 14 -18.64 4.70 1.90
N ASP A 15 -18.41 5.48 2.94
CA ASP A 15 -17.57 6.69 2.95
C ASP A 15 -16.17 6.44 3.54
N LYS A 16 -15.76 5.18 3.71
CA LYS A 16 -14.50 4.80 4.35
C LYS A 16 -13.60 4.02 3.41
N ILE A 17 -12.30 4.18 3.63
CA ILE A 17 -11.24 3.41 2.99
C ILE A 17 -10.52 2.55 4.04
N LEU A 18 -10.20 1.31 3.67
CA LEU A 18 -9.37 0.44 4.51
C LEU A 18 -7.90 0.81 4.35
N LEU A 19 -7.22 1.09 5.44
CA LEU A 19 -5.80 1.42 5.49
C LEU A 19 -5.08 0.57 6.53
N ASN A 20 -3.81 0.30 6.27
CA ASN A 20 -2.90 -0.22 7.29
C ASN A 20 -2.34 0.94 8.09
N LYS A 21 -2.39 0.82 9.41
CA LYS A 21 -1.75 1.73 10.35
C LYS A 21 -0.43 1.12 10.79
N ASN A 22 0.64 1.87 10.58
CA ASN A 22 2.00 1.42 10.83
C ASN A 22 2.69 2.33 11.87
N GLN A 23 3.71 1.78 12.53
CA GLN A 23 4.62 2.53 13.38
C GLN A 23 6.04 2.35 12.86
N ASN A 24 6.65 3.46 12.45
CA ASN A 24 8.00 3.42 11.87
C ASN A 24 9.04 2.90 12.87
N SER A 25 9.75 1.83 12.54
CA SER A 25 10.81 1.23 13.34
C SER A 25 12.23 1.49 12.79
N ILE A 26 12.36 2.04 11.59
CA ILE A 26 13.65 2.23 10.91
C ILE A 26 14.10 3.70 10.79
N GLY A 27 13.40 4.60 11.50
CA GLY A 27 13.75 6.02 11.54
C GLY A 27 13.64 6.71 10.18
N ASP A 28 14.53 7.65 9.92
CA ASP A 28 14.49 8.51 8.71
C ASP A 28 14.52 7.72 7.39
N MET A 29 14.86 6.45 7.41
CA MET A 29 14.81 5.57 6.24
C MET A 29 13.38 5.30 5.75
N CYS A 30 12.37 5.49 6.61
CA CYS A 30 10.96 5.35 6.22
C CYS A 30 10.37 6.73 5.92
N TYR A 31 10.36 7.15 4.68
CA TYR A 31 9.79 8.43 4.22
C TYR A 31 10.29 9.67 4.98
N GLY A 32 11.50 9.64 5.55
CA GLY A 32 12.02 10.70 6.41
C GLY A 32 11.28 10.87 7.74
N LEU A 33 10.49 9.89 8.15
CA LEU A 33 9.72 9.93 9.39
C LEU A 33 10.60 9.58 10.59
N PRO A 34 10.40 10.23 11.75
CA PRO A 34 11.12 9.86 12.96
C PRO A 34 10.72 8.46 13.44
N ASN A 35 11.63 7.81 14.15
CA ASN A 35 11.34 6.52 14.78
C ASN A 35 10.13 6.63 15.72
N GLY A 36 9.22 5.65 15.64
CA GLY A 36 7.96 5.62 16.40
C GLY A 36 6.83 6.44 15.78
N ALA A 37 7.07 7.16 14.69
CA ALA A 37 6.00 7.90 14.01
C ALA A 37 4.93 6.96 13.45
N ILE A 38 3.66 7.37 13.58
CA ILE A 38 2.54 6.65 12.98
C ILE A 38 2.35 7.13 11.55
N TYR A 39 2.15 6.20 10.63
CA TYR A 39 1.79 6.48 9.24
C TYR A 39 0.81 5.43 8.72
N TYR A 40 0.20 5.73 7.58
CA TYR A 40 -0.77 4.86 6.92
C TYR A 40 -0.31 4.53 5.50
N ASP A 41 -0.68 3.34 5.04
CA ASP A 41 -0.58 2.96 3.64
C ASP A 41 -1.77 2.08 3.22
N LEU A 42 -1.87 1.78 1.92
CA LEU A 42 -2.86 0.84 1.41
C LEU A 42 -2.49 -0.60 1.78
N PRO A 43 -3.47 -1.47 2.07
CA PRO A 43 -3.25 -2.90 2.17
C PRO A 43 -2.56 -3.43 0.91
N GLY A 44 -1.63 -4.36 1.11
CA GLY A 44 -0.92 -4.99 0.01
C GLY A 44 0.59 -4.98 0.16
N GLY A 45 1.25 -5.85 -0.57
CA GLY A 45 2.68 -6.10 -0.48
C GLY A 45 3.29 -6.62 -1.76
N GLY A 46 4.35 -7.39 -1.64
CA GLY A 46 5.13 -7.87 -2.78
C GLY A 46 4.50 -9.04 -3.51
N GLN A 47 4.62 -9.02 -4.83
CA GLN A 47 4.30 -10.18 -5.68
C GLN A 47 5.33 -11.29 -5.44
N ASN A 48 4.86 -12.51 -5.23
CA ASN A 48 5.71 -13.69 -5.18
C ASN A 48 6.06 -14.21 -6.58
N GLN A 49 7.11 -15.04 -6.66
CA GLN A 49 7.46 -15.71 -7.92
C GLN A 49 6.31 -16.63 -8.38
N TYR A 50 5.93 -16.53 -9.64
CA TYR A 50 4.84 -17.30 -10.27
C TYR A 50 3.42 -16.95 -9.81
N GLU A 51 3.24 -15.90 -9.06
CA GLU A 51 1.96 -15.35 -8.65
C GLU A 51 1.50 -14.25 -9.63
N THR A 52 0.22 -14.14 -9.92
CA THR A 52 -0.28 -12.99 -10.67
C THR A 52 -0.35 -11.74 -9.78
N LEU A 53 -0.38 -10.54 -10.36
CA LEU A 53 -0.55 -9.30 -9.58
C LEU A 53 -1.89 -9.29 -8.82
N GLU A 54 -2.94 -9.84 -9.42
CA GLU A 54 -4.27 -9.93 -8.79
C GLU A 54 -4.28 -10.92 -7.63
N ASP A 55 -3.65 -12.09 -7.78
CA ASP A 55 -3.53 -13.05 -6.68
C ASP A 55 -2.72 -12.48 -5.53
N ALA A 56 -1.64 -11.74 -5.84
CA ALA A 56 -0.80 -11.08 -4.83
C ALA A 56 -1.60 -10.10 -3.98
N VAL A 57 -2.37 -9.20 -4.59
CA VAL A 57 -3.14 -8.20 -3.83
C VAL A 57 -4.23 -8.85 -2.99
N VAL A 58 -4.89 -9.90 -3.48
CA VAL A 58 -5.90 -10.65 -2.72
C VAL A 58 -5.28 -11.36 -1.52
N ARG A 59 -4.14 -12.05 -1.72
CA ARG A 59 -3.39 -12.71 -0.63
C ARG A 59 -2.99 -11.72 0.45
N GLU A 60 -2.37 -10.60 0.07
CA GLU A 60 -1.91 -9.57 1.00
C GLU A 60 -3.08 -8.96 1.80
N CYS A 61 -4.21 -8.67 1.16
CA CYS A 61 -5.41 -8.18 1.87
C CYS A 61 -5.86 -9.17 2.95
N ILE A 62 -5.85 -10.47 2.66
CA ILE A 62 -6.21 -11.50 3.65
C ILE A 62 -5.20 -11.53 4.79
N GLU A 63 -3.90 -11.52 4.47
CA GLU A 63 -2.82 -11.63 5.45
C GLU A 63 -2.80 -10.44 6.41
N GLU A 64 -2.98 -9.23 5.90
CA GLU A 64 -2.87 -8.00 6.68
C GLU A 64 -4.18 -7.60 7.38
N SER A 65 -5.33 -7.77 6.73
CA SER A 65 -6.61 -7.28 7.23
C SER A 65 -7.63 -8.36 7.58
N GLY A 66 -7.42 -9.59 7.15
CA GLY A 66 -8.38 -10.69 7.28
C GLY A 66 -9.55 -10.61 6.29
N TYR A 67 -9.68 -9.54 5.54
CA TYR A 67 -10.74 -9.38 4.54
C TYR A 67 -10.41 -10.12 3.26
N THR A 68 -11.39 -10.86 2.73
CA THR A 68 -11.32 -11.43 1.39
C THR A 68 -11.91 -10.44 0.40
N VAL A 69 -11.13 -10.12 -0.64
CA VAL A 69 -11.52 -9.17 -1.68
C VAL A 69 -11.51 -9.82 -3.05
N TYR A 70 -12.18 -9.18 -4.01
CA TYR A 70 -11.95 -9.45 -5.43
C TYR A 70 -11.47 -8.17 -6.14
N VAL A 71 -10.64 -8.35 -7.15
CA VAL A 71 -10.13 -7.24 -7.96
C VAL A 71 -11.21 -6.81 -8.95
N GLU A 72 -11.55 -5.54 -8.94
CA GLU A 72 -12.48 -4.94 -9.89
C GLU A 72 -11.74 -4.40 -11.12
N ARG A 73 -10.64 -3.66 -10.90
CA ARG A 73 -9.83 -3.07 -11.97
C ARG A 73 -8.49 -2.54 -11.46
N LEU A 74 -7.52 -2.42 -12.38
CA LEU A 74 -6.30 -1.62 -12.14
C LEU A 74 -6.66 -0.12 -12.15
N VAL A 75 -6.13 0.65 -11.19
CA VAL A 75 -6.39 2.10 -11.08
C VAL A 75 -5.15 2.94 -11.31
N ALA A 76 -3.98 2.47 -10.87
CA ALA A 76 -2.75 3.22 -11.04
C ALA A 76 -1.52 2.32 -11.10
N ILE A 77 -0.49 2.86 -11.74
CA ILE A 77 0.89 2.37 -11.67
C ILE A 77 1.76 3.57 -11.31
N PHE A 78 2.70 3.40 -10.39
CA PHE A 78 3.73 4.37 -10.10
C PHE A 78 5.00 3.70 -9.58
N GLU A 79 6.10 4.40 -9.62
CA GLU A 79 7.39 3.94 -9.12
C GLU A 79 7.75 4.66 -7.82
N GLU A 80 8.42 3.97 -6.93
CA GLU A 80 9.02 4.51 -5.72
C GLU A 80 10.50 4.15 -5.73
N ILE A 81 11.36 5.18 -5.74
CA ILE A 81 12.80 4.99 -5.86
C ILE A 81 13.49 5.72 -4.72
N SER A 82 14.17 4.99 -3.85
CA SER A 82 14.97 5.58 -2.79
C SER A 82 16.36 5.96 -3.30
N LEU A 83 16.77 7.18 -3.02
CA LEU A 83 18.16 7.65 -3.20
C LEU A 83 18.99 7.45 -1.92
N ASN A 84 18.36 7.11 -0.81
CA ASN A 84 19.04 6.86 0.46
C ASN A 84 19.96 5.64 0.36
N GLU A 85 21.27 5.85 0.53
CA GLU A 85 22.27 4.78 0.38
C GLU A 85 22.11 3.69 1.46
N ALA A 86 21.71 4.05 2.67
CA ALA A 86 21.47 3.08 3.74
C ALA A 86 20.33 2.11 3.40
N ILE A 87 19.25 2.61 2.79
CA ILE A 87 18.15 1.76 2.29
C ILE A 87 18.65 0.87 1.17
N ARG A 88 19.39 1.40 0.22
CA ARG A 88 19.92 0.65 -0.93
C ARG A 88 20.83 -0.49 -0.51
N VAL A 89 21.52 -0.35 0.62
CA VAL A 89 22.43 -1.38 1.15
C VAL A 89 21.71 -2.34 2.09
N ALA A 90 20.96 -1.84 3.07
CA ALA A 90 20.35 -2.66 4.11
C ALA A 90 18.99 -3.28 3.70
N TYR A 91 18.26 -2.59 2.84
CA TYR A 91 16.89 -2.94 2.41
C TYR A 91 16.75 -2.87 0.89
N GLU A 92 17.71 -3.43 0.18
CA GLU A 92 17.81 -3.35 -1.28
C GLU A 92 16.52 -3.69 -2.01
N GLN A 93 15.79 -4.71 -1.55
CA GLN A 93 14.51 -5.14 -2.13
C GLN A 93 13.40 -4.09 -2.02
N TYR A 94 13.56 -3.07 -1.19
CA TYR A 94 12.62 -1.97 -1.02
C TYR A 94 13.09 -0.66 -1.67
N ALA A 95 14.33 -0.62 -2.17
CA ALA A 95 14.92 0.59 -2.71
C ALA A 95 14.32 1.03 -4.06
N HIS A 96 13.77 0.10 -4.84
CA HIS A 96 13.06 0.40 -6.08
C HIS A 96 11.84 -0.51 -6.21
N LYS A 97 10.67 0.09 -6.18
CA LYS A 97 9.38 -0.62 -6.29
C LYS A 97 8.56 -0.06 -7.45
N VAL A 98 7.84 -0.95 -8.14
CA VAL A 98 6.74 -0.58 -9.02
C VAL A 98 5.44 -0.97 -8.33
N HIS A 99 4.62 0.02 -8.06
CA HIS A 99 3.33 -0.17 -7.40
C HIS A 99 2.22 -0.35 -8.44
N PHE A 100 1.47 -1.43 -8.32
CA PHE A 100 0.25 -1.71 -9.06
C PHE A 100 -0.92 -1.54 -8.09
N VAL A 101 -1.73 -0.51 -8.29
CA VAL A 101 -2.85 -0.18 -7.40
C VAL A 101 -4.14 -0.65 -8.03
N PHE A 102 -4.87 -1.48 -7.31
CA PHE A 102 -6.15 -2.06 -7.75
C PHE A 102 -7.31 -1.50 -6.95
N MET A 103 -8.42 -1.24 -7.61
CA MET A 103 -9.72 -1.12 -6.96
C MET A 103 -10.19 -2.52 -6.62
N CYS A 104 -10.45 -2.76 -5.34
CA CYS A 104 -10.93 -4.04 -4.83
C CYS A 104 -12.23 -3.86 -4.07
N LYS A 105 -13.06 -4.90 -4.07
CA LYS A 105 -14.31 -4.95 -3.29
C LYS A 105 -14.30 -6.11 -2.32
N LEU A 106 -14.93 -5.89 -1.16
CA LEU A 106 -15.15 -6.94 -0.18
C LEU A 106 -16.03 -8.04 -0.77
N THR A 107 -15.75 -9.27 -0.38
CA THR A 107 -16.67 -10.40 -0.58
C THR A 107 -17.53 -10.60 0.67
N ASP A 108 -18.57 -11.41 0.57
CA ASP A 108 -19.41 -11.84 1.71
C ASP A 108 -18.72 -12.90 2.59
N ALA A 109 -17.47 -13.25 2.30
CA ALA A 109 -16.72 -14.23 3.07
C ALA A 109 -16.43 -13.69 4.49
N PRO A 110 -16.51 -14.52 5.53
CA PRO A 110 -16.17 -14.10 6.88
C PRO A 110 -14.69 -13.69 6.96
N MET A 111 -14.39 -12.74 7.83
CA MET A 111 -13.00 -12.35 8.12
C MET A 111 -12.19 -13.58 8.55
N LYS A 112 -11.00 -13.69 7.98
CA LYS A 112 -10.03 -14.72 8.34
C LYS A 112 -9.19 -14.25 9.53
N ALA A 113 -8.67 -15.21 10.29
CA ALA A 113 -7.66 -14.91 11.29
C ALA A 113 -6.43 -14.28 10.58
N LEU A 114 -5.89 -13.22 11.18
CA LEU A 114 -4.69 -12.58 10.67
C LEU A 114 -3.53 -13.56 10.72
N ALA A 115 -2.80 -13.63 9.62
CA ALA A 115 -1.53 -14.31 9.54
C ALA A 115 -0.43 -13.51 10.29
N GLU A 116 0.80 -13.63 9.89
CA GLU A 116 1.87 -12.79 10.44
C GLU A 116 1.70 -11.35 9.97
N LYS A 117 1.82 -10.40 10.91
CA LYS A 117 1.86 -8.98 10.58
C LYS A 117 3.27 -8.59 10.15
N ASP A 118 3.38 -7.68 9.21
CA ASP A 118 4.63 -7.00 8.94
C ASP A 118 5.17 -6.30 10.19
N LEU A 119 6.49 -6.18 10.31
CA LEU A 119 7.17 -5.72 11.51
C LEU A 119 6.65 -4.37 12.04
N ASP A 120 6.34 -3.46 11.15
CA ASP A 120 5.86 -2.10 11.47
C ASP A 120 4.34 -2.00 11.56
N MET A 121 3.60 -3.01 11.11
CA MET A 121 2.16 -2.95 11.02
C MET A 121 1.49 -3.17 12.39
N LEU A 122 0.71 -2.19 12.83
CA LEU A 122 -0.09 -2.26 14.05
C LEU A 122 -1.43 -2.95 13.80
N GLN A 123 -2.20 -2.45 12.85
CA GLN A 123 -3.52 -2.96 12.47
C GLN A 123 -4.01 -2.37 11.15
N SER A 124 -5.01 -3.00 10.55
CA SER A 124 -5.84 -2.35 9.52
C SER A 124 -7.02 -1.65 10.17
N GLU A 125 -7.38 -0.48 9.67
CA GLU A 125 -8.53 0.29 10.17
C GLU A 125 -9.27 1.01 9.04
N TRP A 126 -10.57 1.25 9.25
CA TRP A 126 -11.42 2.00 8.34
C TRP A 126 -11.32 3.49 8.67
N VAL A 127 -10.87 4.27 7.69
CA VAL A 127 -10.71 5.73 7.81
C VAL A 127 -11.73 6.41 6.89
N THR A 128 -12.40 7.44 7.38
CA THR A 128 -13.34 8.24 6.57
C THR A 128 -12.59 8.93 5.43
N LEU A 129 -13.13 8.90 4.23
CA LEU A 129 -12.52 9.58 3.07
C LEU A 129 -12.34 11.09 3.31
N ALA A 130 -13.20 11.70 4.13
CA ALA A 130 -13.08 13.09 4.51
C ALA A 130 -11.83 13.40 5.35
N ASP A 131 -11.31 12.42 6.09
CA ASP A 131 -10.16 12.58 6.99
C ASP A 131 -8.81 12.29 6.32
N ILE A 132 -8.80 11.80 5.09
CA ILE A 132 -7.58 11.41 4.37
C ILE A 132 -6.54 12.53 4.29
N ASP A 133 -6.98 13.76 4.10
CA ASP A 133 -6.08 14.91 4.00
C ASP A 133 -5.37 15.21 5.34
N ASN A 134 -5.93 14.75 6.47
CA ASN A 134 -5.46 14.99 7.84
C ASN A 134 -4.55 13.88 8.39
N ILE A 135 -4.43 12.74 7.70
CA ILE A 135 -3.60 11.62 8.14
C ILE A 135 -2.29 11.52 7.33
N PRO A 136 -1.22 10.99 7.91
CA PRO A 136 0.05 10.76 7.21
C PRO A 136 -0.04 9.50 6.33
N LEU A 137 -0.73 9.59 5.19
CA LEU A 137 -0.85 8.52 4.19
C LEU A 137 0.33 8.57 3.24
N TYR A 138 0.99 7.44 3.04
CA TYR A 138 2.14 7.23 2.16
C TYR A 138 1.89 6.09 1.15
N PRO A 139 2.59 6.04 0.01
CA PRO A 139 3.45 7.11 -0.52
C PRO A 139 2.68 8.42 -0.80
N VAL A 140 3.37 9.54 -0.80
CA VAL A 140 2.73 10.87 -0.96
C VAL A 140 2.05 11.01 -2.32
N VAL A 141 2.61 10.40 -3.38
CA VAL A 141 1.99 10.39 -4.72
C VAL A 141 0.59 9.77 -4.68
N LEU A 142 0.39 8.72 -3.89
CA LEU A 142 -0.91 8.10 -3.71
C LEU A 142 -1.89 9.05 -3.01
N LYS A 143 -1.50 9.64 -1.87
CA LYS A 143 -2.33 10.60 -1.14
C LYS A 143 -2.80 11.74 -2.02
N ARG A 144 -1.87 12.34 -2.78
CA ARG A 144 -2.16 13.48 -3.71
C ARG A 144 -3.14 13.12 -4.81
N ASN A 145 -3.14 11.87 -5.26
CA ASN A 145 -3.97 11.42 -6.38
C ASN A 145 -5.22 10.64 -5.98
N LEU A 146 -5.41 10.30 -4.70
CA LEU A 146 -6.46 9.38 -4.28
C LEU A 146 -7.86 9.78 -4.79
N LYS A 147 -8.25 11.04 -4.64
CA LYS A 147 -9.55 11.56 -5.13
C LYS A 147 -9.71 11.36 -6.64
N ARG A 148 -8.64 11.58 -7.40
CA ARG A 148 -8.63 11.38 -8.86
C ARG A 148 -8.73 9.90 -9.20
N LEU A 149 -8.06 9.02 -8.47
CA LEU A 149 -8.11 7.57 -8.67
C LEU A 149 -9.50 7.00 -8.39
N LEU A 150 -10.22 7.54 -7.41
CA LEU A 150 -11.60 7.15 -7.11
C LEU A 150 -12.59 7.61 -8.19
N ALA A 151 -12.29 8.69 -8.90
CA ALA A 151 -13.15 9.29 -9.91
C ALA A 151 -12.91 8.81 -11.34
N THR A 152 -11.76 8.16 -11.61
CA THR A 152 -11.40 7.69 -12.97
C THR A 152 -11.72 6.21 -13.17
N GLU A 153 -12.14 5.84 -14.37
CA GLU A 153 -12.34 4.45 -14.77
C GLU A 153 -11.15 3.87 -15.56
N VAL A 154 -10.20 4.72 -15.96
CA VAL A 154 -9.02 4.31 -16.71
C VAL A 154 -7.80 4.30 -15.79
N PRO A 155 -6.88 3.32 -15.94
CA PRO A 155 -5.65 3.30 -15.16
C PRO A 155 -4.77 4.51 -15.46
N LEU A 156 -4.13 5.06 -14.42
CA LEU A 156 -3.23 6.20 -14.54
C LEU A 156 -1.79 5.79 -14.21
N TYR A 157 -0.84 6.26 -15.03
CA TYR A 157 0.55 6.25 -14.65
C TYR A 157 0.87 7.55 -13.89
N LEU A 158 1.30 7.45 -12.66
CA LEU A 158 1.53 8.60 -11.77
C LEU A 158 3.00 9.06 -11.71
N GLY A 159 3.86 8.44 -12.52
CA GLY A 159 5.29 8.74 -12.55
C GLY A 159 6.07 8.04 -11.44
N ALA A 160 7.22 8.62 -11.10
CA ALA A 160 8.10 8.12 -10.05
C ALA A 160 8.16 9.09 -8.86
N GLU A 161 8.00 8.58 -7.64
CA GLU A 161 8.31 9.29 -6.40
C GLU A 161 9.76 8.97 -6.01
N ILE A 162 10.57 10.01 -5.94
CA ILE A 162 11.98 9.91 -5.53
C ILE A 162 12.06 10.25 -4.04
N ILE A 163 12.57 9.31 -3.24
CA ILE A 163 12.74 9.46 -1.80
C ILE A 163 14.22 9.71 -1.51
N GLU A 164 14.54 10.86 -0.97
CA GLU A 164 15.90 11.28 -0.60
C GLU A 164 16.34 10.75 0.77
#